data_4863f7081db281f5ba164e8304388eb9
#
_entry.id   4863f7081db281f5ba164e8304388eb9
#
_cell.length_a   1.000
_cell.length_b   1.000
_cell.length_c   1.000
_cell.angle_alpha   90.00
_cell.angle_beta   90.00
_cell.angle_gamma   90.00
#
_symmetry.space_group_name_H-M   'P 1'
#
loop_
_entity.id
_entity.type
_entity.pdbx_description
1 polymer ?
#
loop_
_entity_poly.entity_id
_entity_poly.type
_entity_poly.pdbx_seq_one_letter_code
_entity_poly.pdbx_strand_id
1 'polypeptide(L)'
;MNWAVRFVCALLLTGLLVLSAHPGAAAPVKDKKAAEAELLMGLQEEGVYVIIEKKANRLSVLHNGRVIRAMPVATGRRPGLTPSGTFRIVTKIVKPWYVRKQIPGGHPSNPLGSRWMGLNVPGTGGYTYGIHGTNRPYAIGSSVSSGCIRMLNRDVEWLYRHMPLGTVVVIKE
;
A
#
# COMPACT_ATOMS: atom_id res chain seq x y z
N MET A 1 -79.25 25.38 14.64
CA MET A 1 -79.84 25.12 13.30
C MET A 1 -78.67 24.47 12.50
N ASN A 2 -78.67 23.14 12.49
CA ASN A 2 -78.83 22.25 11.31
C ASN A 2 -77.76 22.44 10.22
N TRP A 3 -77.11 21.53 9.77
CA TRP A 3 -77.22 20.13 9.32
C TRP A 3 -75.80 19.68 8.83
N ALA A 4 -75.36 18.56 8.77
CA ALA A 4 -75.63 17.16 8.71
C ALA A 4 -74.41 16.43 8.16
N VAL A 5 -74.06 15.47 8.86
CA VAL A 5 -73.29 14.22 8.53
C VAL A 5 -73.23 13.82 7.06
N ARG A 6 -72.02 13.47 6.59
CA ARG A 6 -71.84 12.35 5.69
C ARG A 6 -70.48 11.70 5.90
N PHE A 7 -70.52 10.47 6.40
CA PHE A 7 -69.40 9.53 6.40
C PHE A 7 -69.02 9.12 4.96
N VAL A 8 -67.75 9.15 4.64
CA VAL A 8 -67.22 8.34 3.56
C VAL A 8 -65.99 7.57 4.09
N CYS A 9 -66.20 6.27 4.19
CA CYS A 9 -65.20 5.28 4.54
C CYS A 9 -64.20 5.16 3.37
N ALA A 10 -62.93 5.45 3.58
CA ALA A 10 -61.88 5.14 2.63
C ALA A 10 -60.92 4.13 3.26
N LEU A 11 -60.92 2.93 2.72
CA LEU A 11 -60.08 1.79 3.05
C LEU A 11 -58.58 2.15 2.92
N LEU A 12 -57.86 2.04 4.02
CA LEU A 12 -56.40 2.07 4.02
C LEU A 12 -55.89 0.68 3.58
N LEU A 13 -55.44 0.56 2.37
CA LEU A 13 -54.57 -0.54 1.94
C LEU A 13 -53.14 -0.25 2.42
N THR A 14 -52.73 -0.92 3.48
CA THR A 14 -51.32 -0.98 3.91
C THR A 14 -50.56 -1.92 2.99
N GLY A 15 -49.90 -1.35 1.96
CA GLY A 15 -48.90 -2.05 1.17
C GLY A 15 -47.61 -2.25 1.95
N LEU A 16 -47.41 -3.46 2.48
CA LEU A 16 -46.16 -3.89 3.10
C LEU A 16 -45.10 -4.03 2.01
N LEU A 17 -44.20 -3.04 1.87
CA LEU A 17 -43.04 -3.12 0.98
C LEU A 17 -42.01 -4.06 1.63
N VAL A 18 -41.99 -5.32 1.21
CA VAL A 18 -40.92 -6.26 1.56
C VAL A 18 -39.66 -5.86 0.80
N LEU A 19 -38.74 -5.21 1.51
CA LEU A 19 -37.39 -4.91 1.00
C LEU A 19 -36.58 -6.22 0.98
N SER A 20 -36.58 -6.91 -0.13
CA SER A 20 -35.71 -8.08 -0.34
C SER A 20 -34.25 -7.62 -0.42
N ALA A 21 -33.49 -7.84 0.65
CA ALA A 21 -32.03 -7.69 0.65
C ALA A 21 -31.43 -8.74 -0.30
N HIS A 22 -30.89 -8.31 -1.42
CA HIS A 22 -30.10 -9.17 -2.27
C HIS A 22 -28.71 -9.34 -1.64
N PRO A 23 -28.18 -10.57 -1.52
CA PRO A 23 -26.80 -10.78 -1.06
C PRO A 23 -25.85 -10.20 -2.10
N GLY A 24 -24.86 -9.43 -1.61
CA GLY A 24 -23.91 -8.69 -2.41
C GLY A 24 -23.23 -9.53 -3.47
N ALA A 25 -23.42 -9.15 -4.71
CA ALA A 25 -22.63 -9.63 -5.83
C ALA A 25 -21.19 -9.13 -5.66
N ALA A 26 -20.23 -10.05 -5.65
CA ALA A 26 -18.82 -9.71 -5.69
C ALA A 26 -18.54 -8.89 -6.95
N ALA A 27 -17.94 -7.73 -6.81
CA ALA A 27 -17.63 -6.84 -7.91
C ALA A 27 -16.73 -7.54 -8.96
N PRO A 28 -17.02 -7.43 -10.26
CA PRO A 28 -16.30 -8.15 -11.29
C PRO A 28 -14.84 -7.66 -11.44
N VAL A 29 -13.95 -8.56 -11.84
CA VAL A 29 -12.51 -8.36 -12.03
C VAL A 29 -12.17 -7.13 -12.92
N LYS A 30 -13.09 -6.69 -13.76
CA LYS A 30 -12.98 -5.47 -14.59
C LYS A 30 -12.82 -4.19 -13.74
N ASP A 31 -13.48 -4.12 -12.58
CA ASP A 31 -13.47 -2.94 -11.72
C ASP A 31 -12.13 -2.74 -11.00
N LYS A 32 -11.40 -3.82 -10.74
CA LYS A 32 -10.08 -3.74 -10.09
C LYS A 32 -9.04 -3.03 -10.95
N LYS A 33 -9.05 -3.28 -12.26
CA LYS A 33 -8.12 -2.63 -13.21
C LYS A 33 -8.50 -1.17 -13.45
N ALA A 34 -9.80 -0.88 -13.48
CA ALA A 34 -10.30 0.49 -13.58
C ALA A 34 -9.99 1.30 -12.32
N ALA A 35 -10.23 0.73 -11.13
CA ALA A 35 -9.88 1.37 -9.85
C ALA A 35 -8.37 1.59 -9.69
N GLU A 36 -7.53 0.66 -10.17
CA GLU A 36 -6.07 0.82 -10.18
C GLU A 36 -5.64 1.94 -11.15
N ALA A 37 -6.28 2.03 -12.32
CA ALA A 37 -6.03 3.10 -13.30
C ALA A 37 -6.45 4.47 -12.77
N GLU A 38 -7.62 4.57 -12.15
CA GLU A 38 -8.14 5.80 -11.54
C GLU A 38 -7.25 6.25 -10.38
N LEU A 39 -6.81 5.31 -9.52
CA LEU A 39 -5.85 5.58 -8.47
C LEU A 39 -4.53 6.10 -9.03
N LEU A 40 -3.99 5.49 -10.09
CA LEU A 40 -2.76 5.93 -10.73
C LEU A 40 -2.91 7.30 -11.41
N MET A 41 -4.07 7.60 -11.97
CA MET A 41 -4.37 8.95 -12.50
C MET A 41 -4.41 9.99 -11.39
N GLY A 42 -5.06 9.72 -10.26
CA GLY A 42 -5.06 10.61 -9.10
C GLY A 42 -3.66 10.83 -8.51
N LEU A 43 -2.81 9.79 -8.51
CA LEU A 43 -1.42 9.90 -8.07
C LEU A 43 -0.54 10.75 -9.00
N GLN A 44 -0.90 10.87 -10.28
CA GLN A 44 -0.20 11.75 -11.23
C GLN A 44 -0.37 13.23 -10.85
N GLU A 45 -1.46 13.58 -10.20
CA GLU A 45 -1.73 14.93 -9.69
C GLU A 45 -1.08 15.18 -8.31
N GLU A 46 -0.75 14.13 -7.54
CA GLU A 46 -0.21 14.24 -6.17
C GLU A 46 1.32 14.44 -6.08
N GLY A 47 2.03 14.67 -7.18
CA GLY A 47 3.47 14.95 -7.16
C GLY A 47 4.33 13.70 -7.16
N VAL A 48 4.96 13.32 -6.02
CA VAL A 48 5.94 12.23 -5.96
C VAL A 48 5.35 10.97 -5.33
N TYR A 49 5.52 9.82 -6.00
CA TYR A 49 5.12 8.52 -5.50
C TYR A 49 6.08 7.41 -5.95
N VAL A 50 5.94 6.23 -5.36
CA VAL A 50 6.79 5.06 -5.60
C VAL A 50 5.99 3.91 -6.16
N ILE A 51 6.49 3.25 -7.21
CA ILE A 51 5.97 1.97 -7.72
C ILE A 51 7.01 0.88 -7.49
N ILE A 52 6.59 -0.25 -6.94
CA ILE A 52 7.41 -1.45 -6.76
C ILE A 52 6.80 -2.59 -7.58
N GLU A 53 7.56 -3.08 -8.55
CA GLU A 53 7.21 -4.20 -9.42
C GLU A 53 7.94 -5.44 -8.93
N LYS A 54 7.19 -6.36 -8.30
CA LYS A 54 7.77 -7.55 -7.64
C LYS A 54 8.45 -8.49 -8.62
N LYS A 55 7.81 -8.77 -9.76
CA LYS A 55 8.38 -9.66 -10.80
C LYS A 55 9.64 -9.10 -11.41
N ALA A 56 9.72 -7.80 -11.56
CA ALA A 56 10.90 -7.11 -12.10
C ALA A 56 11.97 -6.82 -11.05
N ASN A 57 11.69 -7.05 -9.75
CA ASN A 57 12.55 -6.65 -8.63
C ASN A 57 13.03 -5.19 -8.80
N ARG A 58 12.11 -4.30 -9.12
CA ARG A 58 12.38 -2.90 -9.44
C ARG A 58 11.51 -1.96 -8.62
N LEU A 59 12.12 -0.90 -8.12
CA LEU A 59 11.46 0.24 -7.51
C LEU A 59 11.65 1.45 -8.42
N SER A 60 10.57 2.10 -8.79
CA SER A 60 10.56 3.34 -9.57
C SER A 60 10.00 4.48 -8.73
N VAL A 61 10.65 5.62 -8.74
CA VAL A 61 10.15 6.88 -8.20
C VAL A 61 9.60 7.70 -9.36
N LEU A 62 8.36 8.17 -9.21
CA LEU A 62 7.69 8.96 -10.22
C LEU A 62 7.36 10.35 -9.66
N HIS A 63 7.39 11.33 -10.53
CA HIS A 63 6.92 12.68 -10.27
C HIS A 63 6.05 13.11 -11.45
N ASN A 64 4.81 13.50 -11.17
CA ASN A 64 3.81 13.86 -12.19
C ASN A 64 3.71 12.80 -13.32
N GLY A 65 3.62 11.52 -12.94
CA GLY A 65 3.53 10.39 -13.87
C GLY A 65 4.81 10.01 -14.61
N ARG A 66 5.90 10.77 -14.46
CA ARG A 66 7.19 10.49 -15.13
C ARG A 66 8.16 9.80 -14.18
N VAL A 67 8.80 8.71 -14.64
CA VAL A 67 9.85 8.05 -13.87
C VAL A 67 11.07 8.97 -13.79
N ILE A 68 11.41 9.40 -12.58
CA ILE A 68 12.58 10.22 -12.31
C ILE A 68 13.78 9.39 -11.82
N ARG A 69 13.50 8.20 -11.28
CA ARG A 69 14.54 7.26 -10.85
C ARG A 69 14.02 5.83 -10.81
N ALA A 70 14.83 4.87 -11.25
CA ALA A 70 14.57 3.45 -11.11
C ALA A 70 15.75 2.75 -10.45
N MET A 71 15.49 1.83 -9.53
CA MET A 71 16.52 1.17 -8.72
C MET A 71 16.16 -0.31 -8.55
N PRO A 72 17.14 -1.23 -8.60
CA PRO A 72 16.90 -2.63 -8.32
C PRO A 72 16.60 -2.83 -6.82
N VAL A 73 15.71 -3.77 -6.53
CA VAL A 73 15.35 -4.13 -5.16
C VAL A 73 15.36 -5.66 -4.99
N ALA A 74 15.30 -6.14 -3.75
CA ALA A 74 14.94 -7.53 -3.49
C ALA A 74 13.57 -7.58 -2.82
N THR A 75 12.73 -8.50 -3.29
CA THR A 75 11.35 -8.70 -2.81
C THR A 75 11.18 -10.07 -2.14
N GLY A 76 9.97 -10.40 -1.72
CA GLY A 76 9.65 -11.67 -1.06
C GLY A 76 9.99 -12.89 -1.91
N ARG A 77 10.60 -13.91 -1.29
CA ARG A 77 11.02 -15.18 -1.95
C ARG A 77 9.87 -16.06 -2.45
N ARG A 78 8.63 -15.77 -2.05
CA ARG A 78 7.42 -16.47 -2.48
C ARG A 78 6.33 -15.46 -2.80
N PRO A 79 5.40 -15.78 -3.72
CA PRO A 79 4.21 -14.97 -3.93
C PRO A 79 3.49 -14.69 -2.61
N GLY A 80 2.97 -13.49 -2.43
CA GLY A 80 2.23 -13.09 -1.23
C GLY A 80 3.06 -12.64 -0.03
N LEU A 81 4.37 -12.96 0.08
CA LEU A 81 5.20 -12.49 1.20
C LEU A 81 5.34 -10.97 1.19
N THR A 82 5.63 -10.37 0.03
CA THR A 82 5.52 -8.92 -0.14
C THR A 82 4.08 -8.59 -0.53
N PRO A 83 3.33 -7.85 0.28
CA PRO A 83 1.94 -7.55 0.00
C PRO A 83 1.83 -6.69 -1.27
N SER A 84 0.84 -6.97 -2.10
CA SER A 84 0.44 -6.09 -3.20
C SER A 84 -0.63 -5.13 -2.71
N GLY A 85 -0.63 -3.90 -3.23
CA GLY A 85 -1.60 -2.87 -2.86
C GLY A 85 -0.97 -1.49 -2.84
N THR A 86 -1.75 -0.54 -2.33
CA THR A 86 -1.32 0.85 -2.16
C THR A 86 -1.11 1.13 -0.67
N PHE A 87 0.07 1.60 -0.34
CA PHE A 87 0.50 1.89 1.02
C PHE A 87 1.07 3.29 1.11
N ARG A 88 1.34 3.75 2.34
CA ARG A 88 2.05 5.01 2.59
C ARG A 88 3.24 4.76 3.51
N ILE A 89 4.29 5.56 3.34
CA ILE A 89 5.41 5.59 4.28
C ILE A 89 4.93 6.24 5.58
N VAL A 90 4.92 5.50 6.67
CA VAL A 90 4.44 5.99 7.98
C VAL A 90 5.54 6.05 9.05
N THR A 91 6.70 5.43 8.79
CA THR A 91 7.84 5.43 9.70
C THR A 91 9.13 5.60 8.93
N LYS A 92 10.05 6.42 9.46
CA LYS A 92 11.38 6.65 8.87
C LYS A 92 12.44 6.60 9.97
N ILE A 93 13.41 5.68 9.86
CA ILE A 93 14.45 5.45 10.88
C ILE A 93 15.83 5.43 10.23
N VAL A 94 16.75 6.19 10.80
CA VAL A 94 18.19 6.15 10.48
C VAL A 94 18.86 5.10 11.34
N LYS A 95 19.67 4.22 10.72
CA LYS A 95 20.37 3.13 11.42
C LYS A 95 19.40 2.32 12.31
N PRO A 96 18.38 1.66 11.71
CA PRO A 96 17.37 0.91 12.45
C PRO A 96 18.00 -0.20 13.29
N TRP A 97 17.52 -0.38 14.50
CA TRP A 97 17.87 -1.53 15.33
C TRP A 97 17.18 -2.80 14.84
N TYR A 98 17.90 -3.89 14.67
CA TYR A 98 17.29 -5.17 14.32
C TYR A 98 16.92 -5.94 15.60
N VAL A 99 15.75 -5.61 16.15
CA VAL A 99 15.27 -6.08 17.46
C VAL A 99 15.24 -7.61 17.55
N ARG A 100 14.82 -8.32 16.50
CA ARG A 100 14.69 -9.79 16.50
C ARG A 100 15.98 -10.53 16.86
N LYS A 101 17.14 -9.95 16.58
CA LYS A 101 18.47 -10.52 16.90
C LYS A 101 19.31 -9.58 17.75
N GLN A 102 18.73 -8.52 18.30
CA GLN A 102 19.40 -7.53 19.14
C GLN A 102 20.65 -6.93 18.48
N ILE A 103 20.62 -6.72 17.15
CA ILE A 103 21.75 -6.14 16.43
C ILE A 103 21.58 -4.63 16.37
N PRO A 104 22.54 -3.84 16.88
CA PRO A 104 22.47 -2.38 16.88
C PRO A 104 22.38 -1.78 15.47
N GLY A 105 21.78 -0.59 15.38
CA GLY A 105 21.75 0.19 14.15
C GLY A 105 23.16 0.61 13.71
N GLY A 106 23.46 0.41 12.44
CA GLY A 106 24.77 0.69 11.86
C GLY A 106 25.82 -0.42 12.01
N HIS A 107 25.52 -1.48 12.76
CA HIS A 107 26.42 -2.63 12.83
C HIS A 107 26.53 -3.35 11.46
N PRO A 108 27.72 -3.80 11.02
CA PRO A 108 27.89 -4.43 9.70
C PRO A 108 27.04 -5.69 9.47
N SER A 109 26.73 -6.44 10.53
CA SER A 109 25.85 -7.63 10.46
C SER A 109 24.38 -7.30 10.43
N ASN A 110 23.96 -6.02 10.57
CA ASN A 110 22.56 -5.65 10.60
C ASN A 110 21.91 -5.78 9.22
N PRO A 111 20.96 -6.72 9.04
CA PRO A 111 20.35 -6.97 7.74
C PRO A 111 19.43 -5.83 7.26
N LEU A 112 19.06 -4.88 8.13
CA LEU A 112 18.22 -3.73 7.77
C LEU A 112 19.01 -2.61 7.10
N GLY A 113 20.34 -2.68 7.12
CA GLY A 113 21.20 -1.65 6.52
C GLY A 113 21.07 -0.29 7.18
N SER A 114 21.23 0.77 6.40
CA SER A 114 21.39 2.14 6.90
C SER A 114 20.08 2.90 7.16
N ARG A 115 18.97 2.50 6.54
CA ARG A 115 17.66 3.19 6.63
C ARG A 115 16.52 2.20 6.63
N TRP A 116 15.42 2.63 7.30
CA TRP A 116 14.11 1.97 7.30
C TRP A 116 13.03 2.98 6.94
N MET A 117 12.14 2.61 6.05
CA MET A 117 10.90 3.30 5.74
C MET A 117 9.75 2.30 5.85
N GLY A 118 8.97 2.39 6.93
CA GLY A 118 7.88 1.48 7.23
C GLY A 118 6.62 1.84 6.46
N LEU A 119 5.90 0.83 6.02
CA LEU A 119 4.65 0.93 5.27
C LEU A 119 3.45 0.63 6.16
N ASN A 120 2.33 1.32 5.94
CA ASN A 120 1.08 1.15 6.69
C ASN A 120 0.29 -0.09 6.26
N VAL A 121 0.96 -1.21 6.08
CA VAL A 121 0.27 -2.49 5.88
C VAL A 121 -0.62 -2.76 7.09
N PRO A 122 -1.92 -3.10 6.91
CA PRO A 122 -2.85 -3.28 8.01
C PRO A 122 -2.32 -4.19 9.12
N GLY A 123 -2.48 -3.79 10.38
CA GLY A 123 -2.05 -4.54 11.56
C GLY A 123 -0.55 -4.52 11.85
N THR A 124 0.28 -3.73 11.14
CA THR A 124 1.75 -3.79 11.26
C THR A 124 2.42 -2.53 11.80
N GLY A 125 1.68 -1.42 11.89
CA GLY A 125 2.16 -0.15 12.46
C GLY A 125 3.41 0.45 11.80
N GLY A 126 3.80 -0.02 10.61
CA GLY A 126 5.01 0.46 9.92
C GLY A 126 6.32 -0.20 10.39
N TYR A 127 6.25 -1.27 11.17
CA TYR A 127 7.44 -1.94 11.72
C TYR A 127 7.67 -3.36 11.20
N THR A 128 6.69 -3.94 10.49
CA THR A 128 6.79 -5.31 9.95
C THR A 128 7.13 -5.32 8.46
N TYR A 129 6.50 -4.45 7.68
CA TYR A 129 6.77 -4.29 6.26
C TYR A 129 7.35 -2.91 5.99
N GLY A 130 8.40 -2.86 5.21
CA GLY A 130 9.08 -1.62 4.88
C GLY A 130 10.08 -1.77 3.74
N ILE A 131 10.59 -0.61 3.33
CA ILE A 131 11.71 -0.47 2.38
C ILE A 131 12.95 -0.15 3.22
N HIS A 132 14.01 -0.95 3.09
CA HIS A 132 15.20 -0.78 3.91
C HIS A 132 16.50 -1.12 3.17
N GLY A 133 17.62 -0.76 3.74
CA GLY A 133 18.94 -1.13 3.22
C GLY A 133 19.25 -2.62 3.39
N THR A 134 20.51 -2.98 3.16
CA THR A 134 20.94 -4.37 3.33
C THR A 134 22.42 -4.46 3.69
N ASN A 135 22.79 -5.54 4.40
CA ASN A 135 24.18 -6.00 4.55
C ASN A 135 24.54 -7.07 3.51
N ARG A 136 23.62 -7.40 2.57
CA ARG A 136 23.84 -8.39 1.50
C ARG A 136 23.55 -7.79 0.13
N PRO A 137 24.41 -6.90 -0.38
CA PRO A 137 24.17 -6.15 -1.63
C PRO A 137 24.02 -7.06 -2.86
N TYR A 138 24.67 -8.23 -2.87
CA TYR A 138 24.58 -9.22 -3.96
C TYR A 138 23.18 -9.86 -4.10
N ALA A 139 22.31 -9.71 -3.10
CA ALA A 139 20.94 -10.23 -3.13
C ALA A 139 19.94 -9.27 -3.80
N ILE A 140 20.37 -8.05 -4.12
CA ILE A 140 19.51 -7.07 -4.81
C ILE A 140 19.29 -7.49 -6.26
N GLY A 141 18.06 -7.35 -6.74
CA GLY A 141 17.61 -7.85 -8.04
C GLY A 141 16.95 -9.24 -7.96
N SER A 142 16.86 -9.85 -6.77
CA SER A 142 16.34 -11.20 -6.58
C SER A 142 15.16 -11.25 -5.60
N SER A 143 14.30 -12.26 -5.72
CA SER A 143 13.18 -12.52 -4.79
C SER A 143 13.64 -13.42 -3.65
N VAL A 144 14.17 -12.84 -2.56
CA VAL A 144 14.85 -13.58 -1.47
C VAL A 144 14.44 -13.14 -0.07
N SER A 145 13.62 -12.09 0.06
CA SER A 145 13.25 -11.56 1.38
C SER A 145 12.11 -12.36 2.05
N SER A 146 11.83 -12.03 3.30
CA SER A 146 10.67 -12.54 4.03
C SER A 146 9.43 -11.64 3.87
N GLY A 147 9.49 -10.64 2.97
CA GLY A 147 8.38 -9.75 2.68
C GLY A 147 8.76 -8.28 2.54
N CYS A 148 9.77 -7.81 3.27
CA CYS A 148 10.28 -6.45 3.13
C CYS A 148 10.98 -6.23 1.78
N ILE A 149 11.03 -5.00 1.34
CA ILE A 149 11.73 -4.56 0.14
C ILE A 149 13.15 -4.12 0.54
N ARG A 150 14.16 -4.81 0.01
CA ARG A 150 15.57 -4.49 0.29
C ARG A 150 16.18 -3.69 -0.85
N MET A 151 17.00 -2.72 -0.50
CA MET A 151 17.74 -1.88 -1.42
C MET A 151 19.22 -1.84 -1.09
N LEU A 152 20.08 -1.46 -2.04
CA LEU A 152 21.42 -1.03 -1.70
C LEU A 152 21.37 0.13 -0.71
N ASN A 153 22.33 0.21 0.23
CA ASN A 153 22.35 1.29 1.23
C ASN A 153 22.38 2.68 0.58
N ARG A 154 23.16 2.88 -0.48
CA ARG A 154 23.21 4.16 -1.23
C ARG A 154 21.83 4.54 -1.80
N ASP A 155 21.09 3.56 -2.28
CA ASP A 155 19.79 3.80 -2.94
C ASP A 155 18.68 4.09 -1.92
N VAL A 156 18.64 3.33 -0.81
CA VAL A 156 17.67 3.61 0.28
C VAL A 156 17.97 4.92 0.97
N GLU A 157 19.22 5.35 1.06
CA GLU A 157 19.60 6.65 1.61
C GLU A 157 19.13 7.80 0.72
N TRP A 158 19.23 7.64 -0.59
CA TRP A 158 18.67 8.59 -1.53
C TRP A 158 17.15 8.63 -1.39
N LEU A 159 16.49 7.48 -1.44
CA LEU A 159 15.02 7.38 -1.29
C LEU A 159 14.55 8.00 0.03
N TYR A 160 15.24 7.71 1.12
CA TYR A 160 14.94 8.25 2.45
C TYR A 160 14.99 9.79 2.49
N ARG A 161 15.96 10.41 1.83
CA ARG A 161 16.07 11.88 1.78
C ARG A 161 14.97 12.54 0.96
N HIS A 162 14.48 11.89 -0.10
CA HIS A 162 13.57 12.50 -1.07
C HIS A 162 12.10 12.13 -0.85
N MET A 163 11.82 11.05 -0.13
CA MET A 163 10.45 10.60 0.12
C MET A 163 10.01 11.01 1.54
N PRO A 164 9.10 11.98 1.71
CA PRO A 164 8.56 12.34 3.02
C PRO A 164 7.66 11.25 3.59
N LEU A 165 7.27 11.37 4.87
CA LEU A 165 6.15 10.62 5.45
C LEU A 165 4.89 10.93 4.64
N GLY A 166 4.01 9.94 4.50
CA GLY A 166 2.80 10.04 3.70
C GLY A 166 2.98 9.70 2.23
N THR A 167 4.23 9.65 1.71
CA THR A 167 4.48 9.26 0.30
C THR A 167 3.79 7.94 -0.04
N VAL A 168 3.06 7.95 -1.15
CA VAL A 168 2.34 6.77 -1.65
C VAL A 168 3.32 5.75 -2.24
N VAL A 169 3.10 4.49 -1.92
CA VAL A 169 3.87 3.34 -2.39
C VAL A 169 2.91 2.30 -2.95
N VAL A 170 2.92 2.12 -4.27
CA VAL A 170 2.15 1.09 -4.97
C VAL A 170 3.02 -0.14 -5.17
N ILE A 171 2.58 -1.28 -4.66
CA ILE A 171 3.27 -2.58 -4.82
C ILE A 171 2.41 -3.47 -5.71
N LYS A 172 2.95 -3.85 -6.85
CA LYS A 172 2.28 -4.72 -7.83
C LYS A 172 3.15 -5.92 -8.25
N GLU A 173 2.52 -6.87 -8.95
CA GLU A 173 3.22 -8.06 -9.49
C GLU A 173 4.30 -7.71 -10.51
#